data_3007c8449af7555684f5d1e854788dc7
#
_entry.id   3007c8449af7555684f5d1e854788dc7
#
_cell.length_a   1.000
_cell.length_b   1.000
_cell.length_c   1.000
_cell.angle_alpha   90.00
_cell.angle_beta   90.00
_cell.angle_gamma   90.00
#
_symmetry.space_group_name_H-M   'P 1'
#
loop_
_entity.id
_entity.type
_entity.pdbx_description
1 polymer ?
#
loop_
_entity_poly.entity_id
_entity_poly.type
_entity_poly.pdbx_seq_one_letter_code
_entity_poly.pdbx_strand_id
1 'polypeptide(L)'
;MKLKSNFIRFIIIFLIFTSGSYAQNGVYLLQQMDAIIGAPKDKSATVEIVTTDKSGKQKIREASMIQKGRYKKLYQYTKPEKQAGIATLTLPDDVIWMYMPAFGKPIKITLLSKSQAFTGTDFSHEDMSGTSYGDRYNPKIEKEESNSFTISLRPKTVKSKYSKILVKLDKENKYPIEMKYYNKNGAHFKTATYTFIKSENYWFAENILMKDLKKQHSTEIQLKNVKFDQGIKDDEFLVEKLQIKD
;
A
#
# COMPACT_ATOMS: atom_id res chain seq x y z
N MET A 1 -65.91 5.62 17.71
CA MET A 1 -64.83 4.80 18.23
C MET A 1 -63.94 4.33 17.06
N LYS A 2 -63.10 5.20 16.52
CA LYS A 2 -62.12 4.90 15.42
C LYS A 2 -60.94 5.86 15.55
N LEU A 3 -60.06 5.62 16.49
CA LEU A 3 -58.80 6.37 16.64
C LEU A 3 -57.74 5.45 17.24
N LYS A 4 -57.20 4.47 16.49
CA LYS A 4 -56.06 3.64 16.91
C LYS A 4 -55.19 3.08 15.76
N SER A 5 -55.34 3.58 14.52
CA SER A 5 -54.62 2.96 13.39
C SER A 5 -53.46 3.79 12.82
N ASN A 6 -53.28 5.07 13.19
CA ASN A 6 -52.30 5.96 12.53
C ASN A 6 -50.99 6.17 13.29
N PHE A 7 -50.83 5.64 14.50
CA PHE A 7 -49.62 5.85 15.30
C PHE A 7 -48.48 4.84 15.04
N ILE A 8 -48.81 3.68 14.48
CA ILE A 8 -47.85 2.59 14.24
C ILE A 8 -47.10 2.77 12.91
N ARG A 9 -47.63 3.52 11.96
CA ARG A 9 -47.01 3.76 10.65
C ARG A 9 -45.87 4.79 10.67
N PHE A 10 -45.75 5.61 11.72
CA PHE A 10 -44.70 6.66 11.82
C PHE A 10 -43.40 6.18 12.46
N ILE A 11 -43.38 5.05 13.16
CA ILE A 11 -42.20 4.53 13.84
C ILE A 11 -41.30 3.69 12.91
N ILE A 12 -41.82 3.17 11.80
CA ILE A 12 -41.04 2.31 10.89
C ILE A 12 -40.12 3.10 9.93
N ILE A 13 -40.38 4.41 9.74
CA ILE A 13 -39.60 5.21 8.78
C ILE A 13 -38.26 5.75 9.39
N PHE A 14 -38.08 5.73 10.72
CA PHE A 14 -36.91 6.31 11.37
C PHE A 14 -35.72 5.36 11.52
N LEU A 15 -35.83 4.08 11.17
CA LEU A 15 -34.77 3.06 11.38
C LEU A 15 -33.88 2.80 10.15
N ILE A 16 -34.10 3.49 9.02
CA ILE A 16 -33.37 3.19 7.76
C ILE A 16 -32.19 4.17 7.50
N PHE A 17 -32.04 5.26 8.28
CA PHE A 17 -31.06 6.31 7.97
C PHE A 17 -29.68 6.19 8.64
N THR A 18 -29.42 5.23 9.52
CA THR A 18 -28.15 5.16 10.26
C THR A 18 -27.05 4.38 9.55
N SER A 19 -27.37 3.49 8.62
CA SER A 19 -26.38 2.68 7.92
C SER A 19 -25.62 3.44 6.80
N GLY A 20 -26.23 4.47 6.22
CA GLY A 20 -25.60 5.27 5.15
C GLY A 20 -24.45 6.14 5.64
N SER A 21 -24.55 6.71 6.85
CA SER A 21 -23.53 7.62 7.39
C SER A 21 -22.20 6.91 7.70
N TYR A 22 -22.24 5.68 8.20
CA TYR A 22 -21.02 4.91 8.49
C TYR A 22 -20.28 4.44 7.23
N ALA A 23 -21.01 4.06 6.19
CA ALA A 23 -20.41 3.66 4.91
C ALA A 23 -19.75 4.86 4.23
N GLN A 24 -20.41 6.03 4.23
CA GLN A 24 -19.87 7.27 3.65
C GLN A 24 -18.63 7.75 4.41
N ASN A 25 -18.61 7.64 5.73
CA ASN A 25 -17.44 7.95 6.56
C ASN A 25 -16.27 7.00 6.30
N GLY A 26 -16.50 5.73 6.05
CA GLY A 26 -15.45 4.76 5.72
C GLY A 26 -14.77 5.07 4.38
N VAL A 27 -15.56 5.44 3.37
CA VAL A 27 -15.05 5.87 2.05
C VAL A 27 -14.22 7.13 2.19
N TYR A 28 -14.71 8.11 2.95
CA TYR A 28 -13.98 9.35 3.22
C TYR A 28 -12.62 9.09 3.89
N LEU A 29 -12.57 8.27 4.96
CA LEU A 29 -11.32 7.92 5.64
C LEU A 29 -10.32 7.26 4.69
N LEU A 30 -10.79 6.35 3.83
CA LEU A 30 -9.95 5.68 2.85
C LEU A 30 -9.41 6.65 1.80
N GLN A 31 -10.23 7.60 1.34
CA GLN A 31 -9.80 8.66 0.41
C GLN A 31 -8.75 9.57 1.04
N GLN A 32 -8.90 9.95 2.32
CA GLN A 32 -7.89 10.75 3.03
C GLN A 32 -6.57 10.01 3.16
N MET A 33 -6.59 8.72 3.54
CA MET A 33 -5.41 7.87 3.58
C MET A 33 -4.72 7.81 2.20
N ASP A 34 -5.49 7.56 1.15
CA ASP A 34 -4.98 7.51 -0.22
C ASP A 34 -4.39 8.85 -0.68
N ALA A 35 -4.99 9.96 -0.28
CA ALA A 35 -4.49 11.30 -0.58
C ALA A 35 -3.11 11.54 0.05
N ILE A 36 -2.91 11.14 1.30
CA ILE A 36 -1.62 11.28 1.99
C ILE A 36 -0.54 10.41 1.32
N ILE A 37 -0.85 9.16 1.01
CA ILE A 37 0.10 8.24 0.37
C ILE A 37 0.52 8.75 -1.02
N GLY A 38 -0.40 9.42 -1.73
CA GLY A 38 -0.18 9.96 -3.06
C GLY A 38 0.14 11.46 -3.13
N ALA A 39 0.33 12.12 -2.00
CA ALA A 39 0.35 13.59 -1.90
C ALA A 39 1.43 14.32 -2.72
N PRO A 40 2.71 13.93 -2.78
CA PRO A 40 3.69 14.68 -3.55
C PRO A 40 3.46 14.52 -5.06
N LYS A 41 3.71 15.60 -5.83
CA LYS A 41 3.70 15.54 -7.30
C LYS A 41 4.72 14.54 -7.79
N ASP A 42 5.92 14.58 -7.20
CA ASP A 42 6.95 13.58 -7.37
C ASP A 42 7.80 13.45 -6.09
N LYS A 43 8.52 12.35 -6.00
CA LYS A 43 9.37 12.02 -4.86
C LYS A 43 10.55 11.18 -5.31
N SER A 44 11.74 11.46 -4.76
CA SER A 44 12.91 10.60 -4.87
C SER A 44 13.42 10.22 -3.47
N ALA A 45 14.03 9.04 -3.36
CA ALA A 45 14.62 8.57 -2.10
C ALA A 45 15.69 7.51 -2.35
N THR A 46 16.58 7.34 -1.39
CA THR A 46 17.32 6.10 -1.18
C THR A 46 16.50 5.18 -0.31
N VAL A 47 16.40 3.92 -0.68
CA VAL A 47 15.60 2.90 0.00
C VAL A 47 16.53 1.85 0.57
N GLU A 48 16.56 1.70 1.89
CA GLU A 48 17.22 0.57 2.54
C GLU A 48 16.17 -0.52 2.80
N ILE A 49 16.51 -1.76 2.46
CA ILE A 49 15.63 -2.92 2.60
C ILE A 49 16.36 -3.97 3.41
N VAL A 50 15.87 -4.23 4.62
CA VAL A 50 16.42 -5.26 5.51
C VAL A 50 15.43 -6.40 5.59
N THR A 51 15.82 -7.59 5.14
CA THR A 51 15.02 -8.82 5.32
C THR A 51 15.64 -9.67 6.42
N THR A 52 14.81 -10.13 7.37
CA THR A 52 15.25 -10.97 8.49
C THR A 52 14.50 -12.29 8.43
N ASP A 53 15.23 -13.41 8.38
CA ASP A 53 14.66 -14.75 8.37
C ASP A 53 14.36 -15.26 9.80
N LYS A 54 13.75 -16.46 9.90
CA LYS A 54 13.39 -17.09 11.18
C LYS A 54 14.57 -17.37 12.12
N SER A 55 15.80 -17.41 11.60
CA SER A 55 17.03 -17.58 12.39
C SER A 55 17.62 -16.25 12.87
N GLY A 56 17.02 -15.11 12.50
CA GLY A 56 17.54 -13.78 12.75
C GLY A 56 18.60 -13.32 11.75
N LYS A 57 18.91 -14.12 10.73
CA LYS A 57 19.89 -13.74 9.70
C LYS A 57 19.31 -12.62 8.82
N GLN A 58 20.07 -11.56 8.67
CA GLN A 58 19.69 -10.39 7.90
C GLN A 58 20.35 -10.36 6.52
N LYS A 59 19.62 -9.83 5.55
CA LYS A 59 20.14 -9.42 4.24
C LYS A 59 19.77 -7.96 4.02
N ILE A 60 20.76 -7.13 3.79
CA ILE A 60 20.59 -5.69 3.56
C ILE A 60 20.76 -5.41 2.08
N ARG A 61 19.86 -4.63 1.52
CA ARG A 61 19.88 -4.15 0.14
C ARG A 61 19.62 -2.65 0.12
N GLU A 62 20.11 -1.99 -0.89
CA GLU A 62 19.86 -0.58 -1.12
C GLU A 62 19.31 -0.40 -2.54
N ALA A 63 18.41 0.53 -2.72
CA ALA A 63 17.84 0.89 -4.00
C ALA A 63 17.65 2.41 -4.09
N SER A 64 17.71 2.96 -5.29
CA SER A 64 17.12 4.26 -5.59
C SER A 64 15.64 4.10 -5.88
N MET A 65 14.86 5.10 -5.53
CA MET A 65 13.44 5.15 -5.83
C MET A 65 13.07 6.54 -6.36
N ILE A 66 12.33 6.55 -7.46
CA ILE A 66 11.61 7.74 -7.92
C ILE A 66 10.13 7.40 -8.09
N GLN A 67 9.29 8.39 -7.78
CA GLN A 67 7.84 8.29 -7.91
C GLN A 67 7.32 9.59 -8.53
N LYS A 68 6.35 9.49 -9.44
CA LYS A 68 5.59 10.63 -9.96
C LYS A 68 4.10 10.38 -9.82
N GLY A 69 3.46 11.27 -9.06
CA GLY A 69 2.10 11.07 -8.64
C GLY A 69 1.95 9.74 -7.89
N ARG A 70 0.77 9.16 -7.99
CA ARG A 70 0.40 7.92 -7.29
C ARG A 70 0.88 6.66 -8.02
N TYR A 71 0.91 6.70 -9.35
CA TYR A 71 0.93 5.48 -10.17
C TYR A 71 2.30 5.13 -10.75
N LYS A 72 3.18 6.11 -10.96
CA LYS A 72 4.49 5.86 -11.56
C LYS A 72 5.54 5.72 -10.48
N LYS A 73 6.16 4.55 -10.39
CA LYS A 73 7.24 4.27 -9.44
C LYS A 73 8.32 3.45 -10.11
N LEU A 74 9.56 3.87 -9.93
CA LEU A 74 10.73 3.10 -10.34
C LEU A 74 11.58 2.84 -9.12
N TYR A 75 11.87 1.56 -8.87
CA TYR A 75 12.87 1.10 -7.91
C TYR A 75 14.00 0.46 -8.66
N GLN A 76 15.23 0.81 -8.33
CA GLN A 76 16.42 0.21 -8.93
C GLN A 76 17.44 -0.10 -7.83
N TYR A 77 17.78 -1.40 -7.67
CA TYR A 77 18.76 -1.83 -6.69
C TYR A 77 20.15 -1.27 -7.02
N THR A 78 20.82 -0.76 -5.99
CA THR A 78 22.19 -0.21 -6.05
C THR A 78 23.17 -1.07 -5.27
N LYS A 79 22.70 -1.78 -4.22
CA LYS A 79 23.51 -2.69 -3.41
C LYS A 79 22.74 -3.94 -3.00
N PRO A 80 23.42 -5.08 -2.80
CA PRO A 80 24.83 -5.35 -3.12
C PRO A 80 25.08 -5.40 -4.63
N GLU A 81 26.33 -5.29 -5.06
CA GLU A 81 26.73 -5.26 -6.48
C GLU A 81 26.08 -6.35 -7.34
N LYS A 82 26.03 -7.59 -6.83
CA LYS A 82 25.39 -8.73 -7.53
C LYS A 82 23.89 -8.55 -7.80
N GLN A 83 23.24 -7.57 -7.20
CA GLN A 83 21.82 -7.21 -7.40
C GLN A 83 21.66 -5.82 -8.02
N ALA A 84 22.75 -5.08 -8.16
CA ALA A 84 22.71 -3.78 -8.78
C ALA A 84 22.10 -3.87 -10.19
N GLY A 85 21.28 -2.87 -10.53
CA GLY A 85 20.59 -2.82 -11.82
C GLY A 85 19.29 -3.62 -11.89
N ILE A 86 18.97 -4.51 -10.93
CA ILE A 86 17.61 -5.06 -10.87
C ILE A 86 16.64 -3.89 -10.65
N ALA A 87 15.65 -3.75 -11.53
CA ALA A 87 14.69 -2.65 -11.46
C ALA A 87 13.25 -3.12 -11.55
N THR A 88 12.35 -2.37 -10.92
CA THR A 88 10.90 -2.58 -11.02
C THR A 88 10.24 -1.25 -11.34
N LEU A 89 9.49 -1.21 -12.43
CA LEU A 89 8.71 -0.07 -12.88
C LEU A 89 7.23 -0.38 -12.73
N THR A 90 6.54 0.42 -11.92
CA THR A 90 5.07 0.41 -11.80
C THR A 90 4.51 1.59 -12.59
N LEU A 91 3.51 1.33 -13.40
CA LEU A 91 2.81 2.28 -14.26
C LEU A 91 1.29 2.27 -13.94
N PRO A 92 0.48 3.21 -14.48
CA PRO A 92 -0.97 3.17 -14.37
C PRO A 92 -1.57 1.79 -14.75
N ASP A 93 -2.79 1.53 -14.30
CA ASP A 93 -3.54 0.30 -14.57
C ASP A 93 -2.86 -0.99 -14.04
N ASP A 94 -2.12 -0.85 -12.94
CA ASP A 94 -1.36 -1.94 -12.31
C ASP A 94 -0.35 -2.62 -13.26
N VAL A 95 0.13 -1.91 -14.26
CA VAL A 95 1.17 -2.43 -15.14
C VAL A 95 2.51 -2.40 -14.42
N ILE A 96 3.13 -3.56 -14.27
CA ILE A 96 4.43 -3.70 -13.62
C ILE A 96 5.40 -4.36 -14.57
N TRP A 97 6.58 -3.76 -14.71
CA TRP A 97 7.72 -4.30 -15.43
C TRP A 97 8.87 -4.56 -14.46
N MET A 98 9.58 -5.64 -14.71
CA MET A 98 10.81 -5.97 -13.99
C MET A 98 11.94 -6.14 -14.98
N TYR A 99 13.08 -5.58 -14.64
CA TYR A 99 14.34 -5.80 -15.34
C TYR A 99 15.32 -6.49 -14.40
N MET A 100 15.98 -7.52 -14.88
CA MET A 100 17.10 -8.16 -14.23
C MET A 100 18.26 -8.23 -15.23
N PRO A 101 19.45 -7.71 -14.90
CA PRO A 101 20.60 -7.71 -15.82
C PRO A 101 20.89 -9.08 -16.42
N ALA A 102 20.75 -10.15 -15.64
CA ALA A 102 20.97 -11.53 -16.09
C ALA A 102 20.04 -11.97 -17.24
N PHE A 103 18.88 -11.33 -17.43
CA PHE A 103 17.94 -11.66 -18.53
C PHE A 103 18.07 -10.69 -19.70
N GLY A 104 18.77 -9.57 -19.56
CA GLY A 104 19.07 -8.61 -20.61
C GLY A 104 17.88 -7.85 -21.18
N LYS A 105 16.63 -8.14 -20.73
CA LYS A 105 15.41 -7.49 -21.21
C LYS A 105 14.36 -7.33 -20.10
N PRO A 106 13.55 -6.25 -20.13
CA PRO A 106 12.42 -6.11 -19.23
C PRO A 106 11.35 -7.17 -19.50
N ILE A 107 10.74 -7.68 -18.41
CA ILE A 107 9.62 -8.62 -18.47
C ILE A 107 8.40 -8.00 -17.77
N LYS A 108 7.22 -8.14 -18.35
CA LYS A 108 5.96 -7.68 -17.77
C LYS A 108 5.48 -8.68 -16.72
N ILE A 109 5.21 -8.20 -15.51
CA ILE A 109 4.70 -9.02 -14.41
C ILE A 109 3.21 -9.29 -14.65
N THR A 110 2.85 -10.56 -14.76
CA THR A 110 1.46 -11.00 -14.97
C THR A 110 0.65 -10.95 -13.67
N LEU A 111 -0.69 -11.06 -13.78
CA LEU A 111 -1.60 -11.11 -12.62
C LEU A 111 -1.27 -12.25 -11.65
N LEU A 112 -0.89 -13.42 -12.15
CA LEU A 112 -0.49 -14.57 -11.32
C LEU A 112 0.78 -14.27 -10.52
N SER A 113 1.71 -13.54 -11.12
CA SER A 113 2.96 -13.14 -10.48
C SER A 113 2.80 -11.97 -9.51
N LYS A 114 1.73 -11.15 -9.62
CA LYS A 114 1.49 -9.99 -8.72
C LYS A 114 1.31 -10.38 -7.26
N SER A 115 0.81 -11.57 -6.97
CA SER A 115 0.71 -12.11 -5.61
C SER A 115 2.02 -12.64 -5.05
N GLN A 116 3.04 -12.79 -5.91
CA GLN A 116 4.37 -13.25 -5.48
C GLN A 116 5.12 -12.18 -4.70
N ALA A 117 6.15 -12.62 -3.99
CA ALA A 117 7.01 -11.72 -3.23
C ALA A 117 7.72 -10.74 -4.15
N PHE A 118 7.65 -9.45 -3.81
CA PHE A 118 8.40 -8.41 -4.48
C PHE A 118 9.89 -8.60 -4.17
N THR A 119 10.64 -9.06 -5.16
CA THR A 119 12.11 -9.25 -5.10
C THR A 119 12.62 -9.92 -3.81
N GLY A 120 11.92 -10.97 -3.34
CA GLY A 120 12.30 -11.73 -2.15
C GLY A 120 12.05 -11.02 -0.82
N THR A 121 11.17 -10.03 -0.80
CA THR A 121 10.65 -9.37 0.41
C THR A 121 9.36 -10.02 0.88
N ASP A 122 8.81 -9.57 2.02
CA ASP A 122 7.48 -10.00 2.48
C ASP A 122 6.34 -9.20 1.83
N PHE A 123 6.67 -8.13 1.11
CA PHE A 123 5.72 -7.41 0.27
C PHE A 123 5.42 -8.21 -1.01
N SER A 124 4.17 -8.16 -1.45
CA SER A 124 3.80 -8.64 -2.79
C SER A 124 3.87 -7.49 -3.79
N HIS A 125 3.86 -7.81 -5.09
CA HIS A 125 3.71 -6.77 -6.11
C HIS A 125 2.37 -6.01 -5.97
N GLU A 126 1.31 -6.66 -5.42
CA GLU A 126 0.05 -6.00 -5.09
C GLU A 126 0.24 -4.93 -3.99
N ASP A 127 1.08 -5.18 -2.99
CA ASP A 127 1.38 -4.24 -1.90
C ASP A 127 2.18 -3.03 -2.40
N MET A 128 3.03 -3.23 -3.40
CA MET A 128 3.88 -2.20 -4.00
C MET A 128 3.21 -1.46 -5.16
N SER A 129 1.99 -1.84 -5.51
CA SER A 129 1.19 -1.22 -6.58
C SER A 129 0.94 0.26 -6.31
N GLY A 130 0.83 1.05 -7.37
CA GLY A 130 0.44 2.47 -7.31
C GLY A 130 -1.06 2.69 -7.19
N THR A 131 -1.88 1.66 -7.40
CA THR A 131 -3.34 1.76 -7.39
C THR A 131 -3.85 2.07 -5.99
N SER A 132 -4.76 3.03 -5.89
CA SER A 132 -5.31 3.46 -4.61
C SER A 132 -6.03 2.32 -3.89
N TYR A 133 -6.05 2.38 -2.57
CA TYR A 133 -6.86 1.44 -1.79
C TYR A 133 -8.35 1.61 -2.10
N GLY A 134 -8.81 2.85 -2.33
CA GLY A 134 -10.18 3.15 -2.71
C GLY A 134 -10.62 2.51 -4.03
N ASP A 135 -9.70 2.35 -4.99
CA ASP A 135 -10.00 1.67 -6.26
C ASP A 135 -10.11 0.15 -6.09
N ARG A 136 -9.37 -0.44 -5.14
CA ARG A 136 -9.26 -1.89 -4.95
C ARG A 136 -10.19 -2.46 -3.90
N TYR A 137 -10.61 -1.66 -2.91
CA TYR A 137 -11.28 -2.15 -1.73
C TYR A 137 -12.55 -1.36 -1.39
N ASN A 138 -13.51 -2.04 -0.76
CA ASN A 138 -14.67 -1.46 -0.11
C ASN A 138 -14.36 -1.31 1.39
N PRO A 139 -14.37 -0.10 1.95
CA PRO A 139 -14.10 0.13 3.37
C PRO A 139 -15.34 -0.02 4.23
N LYS A 140 -15.14 -0.42 5.50
CA LYS A 140 -16.12 -0.36 6.57
C LYS A 140 -15.41 0.06 7.86
N ILE A 141 -15.96 1.04 8.60
CA ILE A 141 -15.47 1.38 9.93
C ILE A 141 -15.85 0.24 10.88
N GLU A 142 -14.84 -0.32 11.54
CA GLU A 142 -15.03 -1.36 12.56
C GLU A 142 -14.96 -0.77 13.97
N LYS A 143 -14.12 0.25 14.18
CA LYS A 143 -13.92 0.86 15.50
C LYS A 143 -13.42 2.30 15.36
N GLU A 144 -13.90 3.16 16.24
CA GLU A 144 -13.34 4.49 16.50
C GLU A 144 -12.83 4.54 17.94
N GLU A 145 -11.60 4.96 18.11
CA GLU A 145 -10.92 5.14 19.40
C GLU A 145 -10.55 6.62 19.59
N SER A 146 -10.02 6.98 20.76
CA SER A 146 -9.60 8.37 21.03
C SER A 146 -8.63 8.91 19.98
N ASN A 147 -7.63 8.11 19.56
CA ASN A 147 -6.54 8.54 18.70
C ASN A 147 -6.47 7.78 17.36
N SER A 148 -7.43 6.89 17.07
CA SER A 148 -7.37 6.10 15.84
C SER A 148 -8.74 5.67 15.34
N PHE A 149 -8.81 5.39 14.02
CA PHE A 149 -9.88 4.63 13.41
C PHE A 149 -9.36 3.26 13.01
N THR A 150 -10.18 2.22 13.17
CA THR A 150 -9.94 0.92 12.54
C THR A 150 -10.97 0.72 11.45
N ILE A 151 -10.49 0.55 10.20
CA ILE A 151 -11.34 0.24 9.05
C ILE A 151 -10.99 -1.14 8.50
N SER A 152 -12.00 -1.90 8.09
CA SER A 152 -11.80 -3.11 7.30
C SER A 152 -11.94 -2.81 5.82
N LEU A 153 -11.06 -3.35 5.03
CA LEU A 153 -11.01 -3.23 3.59
C LEU A 153 -11.28 -4.59 2.97
N ARG A 154 -12.41 -4.75 2.27
CA ARG A 154 -12.74 -5.95 1.52
C ARG A 154 -12.45 -5.74 0.04
N PRO A 155 -11.75 -6.66 -0.64
CA PRO A 155 -11.40 -6.45 -2.04
C PRO A 155 -12.66 -6.40 -2.92
N LYS A 156 -12.66 -5.50 -3.90
CA LYS A 156 -13.73 -5.38 -4.92
C LYS A 156 -13.71 -6.53 -5.91
N THR A 157 -12.59 -7.25 -6.01
CA THR A 157 -12.42 -8.36 -6.95
C THR A 157 -11.82 -9.59 -6.27
N VAL A 158 -12.11 -10.78 -6.82
CA VAL A 158 -11.52 -12.05 -6.34
C VAL A 158 -10.04 -12.19 -6.63
N LYS A 159 -9.47 -11.30 -7.47
CA LYS A 159 -8.07 -11.32 -7.90
C LYS A 159 -7.09 -10.90 -6.80
N SER A 160 -7.55 -10.15 -5.79
CA SER A 160 -6.69 -9.77 -4.66
C SER A 160 -6.19 -11.01 -3.92
N LYS A 161 -4.97 -10.97 -3.46
CA LYS A 161 -4.35 -11.98 -2.58
C LYS A 161 -5.04 -12.09 -1.22
N TYR A 162 -5.69 -11.02 -0.78
CA TYR A 162 -6.28 -10.87 0.54
C TYR A 162 -7.78 -11.10 0.53
N SER A 163 -8.32 -11.67 1.60
CA SER A 163 -9.77 -11.71 1.86
C SER A 163 -10.23 -10.42 2.56
N LYS A 164 -9.33 -9.83 3.34
CA LYS A 164 -9.56 -8.60 4.13
C LYS A 164 -8.23 -8.00 4.52
N ILE A 165 -8.20 -6.66 4.67
CA ILE A 165 -7.14 -5.93 5.36
C ILE A 165 -7.82 -5.12 6.47
N LEU A 166 -7.32 -5.19 7.71
CA LEU A 166 -7.68 -4.24 8.76
C LEU A 166 -6.62 -3.15 8.81
N VAL A 167 -7.05 -1.91 8.72
CA VAL A 167 -6.17 -0.74 8.75
C VAL A 167 -6.48 0.07 10.00
N LYS A 168 -5.47 0.30 10.81
CA LYS A 168 -5.51 1.28 11.90
C LYS A 168 -4.95 2.60 11.38
N LEU A 169 -5.77 3.66 11.39
CA LEU A 169 -5.42 5.00 10.93
C LEU A 169 -5.21 5.92 12.11
N ASP A 170 -4.23 6.82 12.01
CA ASP A 170 -4.14 7.97 12.88
C ASP A 170 -5.40 8.83 12.75
N LYS A 171 -5.99 9.25 13.90
CA LYS A 171 -7.26 9.97 13.89
C LYS A 171 -7.14 11.39 13.37
N GLU A 172 -6.04 12.04 13.62
CA GLU A 172 -5.79 13.42 13.22
C GLU A 172 -5.36 13.49 11.74
N ASN A 173 -4.31 12.77 11.40
CA ASN A 173 -3.63 12.91 10.12
C ASN A 173 -4.06 11.88 9.06
N LYS A 174 -4.83 10.84 9.43
CA LYS A 174 -5.38 9.80 8.54
C LYS A 174 -4.34 8.91 7.84
N TYR A 175 -3.06 8.96 8.22
CA TYR A 175 -2.09 7.99 7.71
C TYR A 175 -2.24 6.63 8.41
N PRO A 176 -1.86 5.52 7.76
CA PRO A 176 -1.92 4.19 8.38
C PRO A 176 -0.82 4.05 9.45
N ILE A 177 -1.20 3.47 10.59
CA ILE A 177 -0.28 3.10 11.68
C ILE A 177 0.06 1.61 11.57
N GLU A 178 -0.97 0.79 11.32
CA GLU A 178 -0.86 -0.67 11.22
C GLU A 178 -1.82 -1.19 10.16
N MET A 179 -1.39 -2.23 9.44
CA MET A 179 -2.25 -3.01 8.56
C MET A 179 -2.11 -4.50 8.86
N LYS A 180 -3.24 -5.19 9.10
CA LYS A 180 -3.29 -6.64 9.29
C LYS A 180 -3.92 -7.29 8.07
N TYR A 181 -3.21 -8.20 7.45
CA TYR A 181 -3.60 -8.85 6.21
C TYR A 181 -4.13 -10.27 6.48
N TYR A 182 -5.26 -10.58 5.90
CA TYR A 182 -5.95 -11.87 6.05
C TYR A 182 -5.92 -12.62 4.72
N ASN A 183 -5.51 -13.89 4.75
CA ASN A 183 -5.49 -14.74 3.57
C ASN A 183 -6.90 -15.15 3.13
N LYS A 184 -7.01 -15.91 2.04
CA LYS A 184 -8.30 -16.36 1.49
C LYS A 184 -9.12 -17.21 2.45
N ASN A 185 -8.45 -17.91 3.38
CA ASN A 185 -9.12 -18.72 4.42
C ASN A 185 -9.49 -17.90 5.66
N GLY A 186 -9.31 -16.56 5.63
CA GLY A 186 -9.63 -15.67 6.73
C GLY A 186 -8.60 -15.64 7.88
N ALA A 187 -7.47 -16.32 7.76
CA ALA A 187 -6.43 -16.30 8.77
C ALA A 187 -5.56 -15.04 8.63
N HIS A 188 -5.27 -14.38 9.75
CA HIS A 188 -4.29 -13.30 9.84
C HIS A 188 -2.90 -13.89 9.63
N PHE A 189 -2.15 -13.40 8.64
CA PHE A 189 -0.85 -13.97 8.29
C PHE A 189 0.27 -12.97 8.06
N LYS A 190 -0.05 -11.67 7.90
CA LYS A 190 0.93 -10.59 7.81
C LYS A 190 0.47 -9.36 8.57
N THR A 191 1.44 -8.62 9.10
CA THR A 191 1.22 -7.29 9.68
C THR A 191 2.24 -6.33 9.12
N ALA A 192 1.80 -5.16 8.65
CA ALA A 192 2.67 -4.02 8.37
C ALA A 192 2.48 -2.95 9.45
N THR A 193 3.57 -2.40 9.98
CA THR A 193 3.58 -1.22 10.84
C THR A 193 4.31 -0.09 10.14
N TYR A 194 3.85 1.13 10.34
CA TYR A 194 4.31 2.32 9.64
C TYR A 194 4.76 3.37 10.64
N THR A 195 5.91 3.97 10.41
CA THR A 195 6.34 5.21 11.05
C THR A 195 6.25 6.33 10.04
N PHE A 196 5.31 7.25 10.25
CA PHE A 196 5.15 8.45 9.42
C PHE A 196 5.86 9.62 10.05
N ILE A 197 6.56 10.38 9.24
CA ILE A 197 7.13 11.68 9.61
C ILE A 197 6.65 12.74 8.64
N LYS A 198 6.65 13.99 9.10
CA LYS A 198 6.36 15.15 8.26
C LYS A 198 7.67 15.80 7.83
N SER A 199 7.82 15.99 6.53
CA SER A 199 8.90 16.78 5.96
C SER A 199 8.31 17.73 4.94
N GLU A 200 8.70 19.01 5.02
CA GLU A 200 8.07 20.07 4.25
C GLU A 200 6.54 20.08 4.46
N ASN A 201 5.77 19.96 3.40
CA ASN A 201 4.31 19.93 3.43
C ASN A 201 3.73 18.51 3.41
N TYR A 202 4.57 17.46 3.43
CA TYR A 202 4.14 16.09 3.19
C TYR A 202 4.36 15.17 4.38
N TRP A 203 3.35 14.35 4.67
CA TRP A 203 3.51 13.15 5.49
C TRP A 203 3.97 12.00 4.60
N PHE A 204 4.98 11.25 5.03
CA PHE A 204 5.40 10.04 4.32
C PHE A 204 5.85 8.97 5.32
N ALA A 205 5.72 7.72 4.91
CA ALA A 205 6.24 6.60 5.67
C ALA A 205 7.76 6.57 5.55
N GLU A 206 8.46 6.99 6.62
CA GLU A 206 9.91 6.87 6.70
C GLU A 206 10.31 5.42 6.87
N ASN A 207 9.56 4.67 7.68
CA ASN A 207 9.82 3.25 7.93
C ASN A 207 8.54 2.43 7.78
N ILE A 208 8.66 1.26 7.15
CA ILE A 208 7.61 0.26 7.02
C ILE A 208 8.18 -1.10 7.38
N LEU A 209 7.64 -1.74 8.42
CA LEU A 209 8.02 -3.09 8.82
C LEU A 209 6.88 -4.06 8.49
N MET A 210 7.10 -4.96 7.52
CA MET A 210 6.20 -6.07 7.21
C MET A 210 6.69 -7.35 7.88
N LYS A 211 5.81 -8.00 8.65
CA LYS A 211 6.06 -9.31 9.27
C LYS A 211 5.18 -10.38 8.63
N ASP A 212 5.77 -11.44 8.09
CA ASP A 212 5.07 -12.65 7.69
C ASP A 212 5.04 -13.62 8.87
N LEU A 213 3.87 -13.74 9.50
CA LEU A 213 3.68 -14.53 10.73
C LEU A 213 3.82 -16.04 10.49
N LYS A 214 3.50 -16.51 9.29
CA LYS A 214 3.61 -17.92 8.92
C LYS A 214 5.06 -18.33 8.66
N LYS A 215 5.81 -17.47 7.96
CA LYS A 215 7.21 -17.73 7.63
C LYS A 215 8.17 -17.37 8.76
N GLN A 216 7.70 -16.60 9.76
CA GLN A 216 8.54 -15.99 10.80
C GLN A 216 9.66 -15.16 10.16
N HIS A 217 9.30 -14.37 9.16
CA HIS A 217 10.19 -13.55 8.35
C HIS A 217 9.70 -12.10 8.39
N SER A 218 10.61 -11.16 8.28
CA SER A 218 10.24 -9.75 8.20
C SER A 218 11.04 -9.00 7.15
N THR A 219 10.43 -7.96 6.62
CA THR A 219 11.07 -6.99 5.74
C THR A 219 10.83 -5.60 6.29
N GLU A 220 11.90 -4.88 6.53
CA GLU A 220 11.88 -3.47 6.88
C GLU A 220 12.32 -2.65 5.66
N ILE A 221 11.56 -1.60 5.35
CA ILE A 221 11.87 -0.64 4.29
C ILE A 221 12.02 0.73 4.96
N GLN A 222 13.19 1.34 4.82
CA GLN A 222 13.48 2.68 5.30
C GLN A 222 13.77 3.61 4.13
N LEU A 223 13.09 4.75 4.08
CA LEU A 223 13.33 5.82 3.11
C LEU A 223 14.33 6.83 3.69
N LYS A 224 15.41 7.07 2.98
CA LYS A 224 16.48 8.03 3.33
C LYS A 224 16.62 9.09 2.23
N ASN A 225 17.11 10.27 2.58
CA ASN A 225 17.36 11.34 1.61
C ASN A 225 16.15 11.68 0.73
N VAL A 226 14.96 11.71 1.35
CA VAL A 226 13.71 11.95 0.63
C VAL A 226 13.66 13.40 0.14
N LYS A 227 13.31 13.58 -1.13
CA LYS A 227 13.10 14.89 -1.77
C LYS A 227 11.76 14.87 -2.47
N PHE A 228 11.04 15.99 -2.44
CA PHE A 228 9.71 16.16 -3.04
C PHE A 228 9.74 17.21 -4.13
N ASP A 229 8.80 17.10 -5.07
CA ASP A 229 8.47 18.10 -6.10
C ASP A 229 9.68 18.58 -6.90
N GLN A 230 10.56 17.64 -7.27
CA GLN A 230 11.80 17.90 -8.01
C GLN A 230 11.58 18.08 -9.52
N GLY A 231 10.33 17.98 -10.00
CA GLY A 231 10.03 18.08 -11.42
C GLY A 231 10.46 16.85 -12.22
N ILE A 232 10.38 15.65 -11.62
CA ILE A 232 10.77 14.40 -12.29
C ILE A 232 9.97 14.25 -13.59
N LYS A 233 10.69 14.02 -14.69
CA LYS A 233 10.09 13.93 -16.01
C LYS A 233 9.41 12.58 -16.24
N ASP A 234 8.41 12.56 -17.12
CA ASP A 234 7.67 11.33 -17.45
C ASP A 234 8.52 10.29 -18.17
N ASP A 235 9.53 10.73 -18.91
CA ASP A 235 10.45 9.86 -19.63
C ASP A 235 11.37 9.03 -18.71
N GLU A 236 11.47 9.38 -17.41
CA GLU A 236 12.15 8.53 -16.43
C GLU A 236 11.40 7.21 -16.15
N PHE A 237 10.12 7.14 -16.53
CA PHE A 237 9.26 5.98 -16.31
C PHE A 237 8.98 5.17 -17.60
N LEU A 238 9.94 5.17 -18.52
CA LEU A 238 9.88 4.38 -19.75
C LEU A 238 10.50 2.99 -19.52
N VAL A 239 9.90 1.97 -20.13
CA VAL A 239 10.38 0.57 -20.02
C VAL A 239 11.79 0.42 -20.57
N GLU A 240 12.10 1.15 -21.63
CA GLU A 240 13.40 1.17 -22.31
C GLU A 240 14.53 1.69 -21.39
N LYS A 241 14.18 2.56 -20.41
CA LYS A 241 15.15 3.09 -19.45
C LYS A 241 15.43 2.13 -18.27
N LEU A 242 14.74 1.00 -18.18
CA LEU A 242 15.06 -0.01 -17.18
C LEU A 242 16.38 -0.71 -17.44
N GLN A 243 16.82 -0.75 -18.67
CA GLN A 243 18.13 -1.29 -19.03
C GLN A 243 19.19 -0.29 -18.62
N ILE A 244 20.18 -0.73 -17.84
CA ILE A 244 21.38 0.07 -17.58
C ILE A 244 22.05 0.25 -18.94
N LYS A 245 22.19 1.50 -19.37
CA LYS A 245 23.17 1.81 -20.42
C LYS A 245 24.53 1.77 -19.75
N ASP A 246 25.34 0.80 -20.13
CA ASP A 246 26.78 0.78 -19.87
C ASP A 246 27.43 2.08 -20.35
#